data_6fbfdaab0227568f4bbbf718f91b5567
#
_entry.id   6fbfdaab0227568f4bbbf718f91b5567
#
_cell.length_a   1.000
_cell.length_b   1.000
_cell.length_c   1.000
_cell.angle_alpha   90.00
_cell.angle_beta   90.00
_cell.angle_gamma   90.00
#
_symmetry.space_group_name_H-M   'P 1'
#
loop_
_entity.id
_entity.type
_entity.pdbx_description
1 polymer ?
#
loop_
_entity_poly.entity_id
_entity_poly.type
_entity_poly.pdbx_seq_one_letter_code
_entity_poly.pdbx_strand_id
1 'polypeptide(L)' 'MEIKISTEYIKLDQLLKFAGVVGNGSDAKILIFEEEVSVNGEIATQRGKKIRPGDVVQVGDQVINVCWTGLSF' A
#
# COMPACT_ATOMS: atom_id res chain seq x y z
N MET A 1 10.40 -1.99 2.51
CA MET A 1 10.19 -3.27 1.82
C MET A 1 9.73 -3.02 0.40
N GLU A 2 9.90 -4.00 -0.44
CA GLU A 2 9.53 -3.88 -1.85
C GLU A 2 8.44 -4.88 -2.16
N ILE A 3 7.35 -4.41 -2.77
CA ILE A 3 6.20 -5.25 -3.13
C ILE A 3 6.02 -5.16 -4.64
N LYS A 4 6.03 -6.32 -5.29
CA LYS A 4 5.85 -6.40 -6.74
C LYS A 4 4.43 -6.81 -7.07
N ILE A 5 3.81 -6.06 -7.98
CA ILE A 5 2.45 -6.36 -8.43
C ILE A 5 2.45 -6.55 -9.95
N SER A 6 1.52 -7.36 -10.42
CA SER A 6 1.36 -7.64 -11.87
C SER A 6 0.11 -6.99 -12.45
N THR A 7 -0.56 -6.17 -11.67
CA THR A 7 -1.77 -5.46 -12.08
C THR A 7 -1.48 -3.98 -12.22
N GLU A 8 -2.37 -3.23 -12.87
CA GLU A 8 -2.19 -1.79 -13.03
C GLU A 8 -2.12 -1.07 -11.69
N TYR A 9 -2.84 -1.58 -10.71
CA TYR A 9 -2.88 -0.99 -9.37
C TYR A 9 -3.28 -2.06 -8.36
N ILE A 10 -3.08 -1.73 -7.09
CA ILE A 10 -3.60 -2.50 -5.98
C ILE A 10 -4.26 -1.51 -5.02
N LYS A 11 -5.37 -1.90 -4.42
CA LYS A 11 -6.03 -1.04 -3.44
C LYS A 11 -5.17 -0.96 -2.18
N LEU A 12 -5.18 0.20 -1.53
CA LEU A 12 -4.33 0.46 -0.37
C LEU A 12 -4.51 -0.58 0.73
N ASP A 13 -5.75 -0.90 1.09
CA ASP A 13 -6.01 -1.91 2.12
C ASP A 13 -5.50 -3.29 1.73
N GLN A 14 -5.62 -3.65 0.46
CA GLN A 14 -5.10 -4.90 -0.06
C GLN A 14 -3.56 -4.93 -0.01
N LEU A 15 -2.94 -3.80 -0.33
CA LEU A 15 -1.49 -3.68 -0.28
C LEU A 15 -0.97 -3.90 1.14
N LEU A 16 -1.62 -3.32 2.13
CA LEU A 16 -1.22 -3.48 3.52
C LEU A 16 -1.31 -4.93 3.98
N LYS A 17 -2.35 -5.64 3.54
CA LYS A 17 -2.48 -7.07 3.80
C LYS A 17 -1.39 -7.86 3.09
N PHE A 18 -1.19 -7.57 1.82
CA PHE A 18 -0.23 -8.28 0.99
C PHE A 18 1.20 -8.10 1.51
N ALA A 19 1.50 -6.93 2.01
CA ALA A 19 2.82 -6.63 2.58
C ALA A 19 3.01 -7.23 3.99
N GLY A 20 1.96 -7.79 4.57
CA GLY A 20 2.04 -8.36 5.90
C GLY A 20 2.04 -7.31 7.03
N VAL A 21 1.71 -6.07 6.71
CA VAL A 21 1.63 -5.00 7.72
C VAL A 21 0.43 -5.23 8.63
N VAL A 22 -0.65 -5.75 8.06
CA VAL A 22 -1.86 -6.09 8.80
C VAL A 22 -2.31 -7.50 8.43
N GLY A 23 -3.11 -8.12 9.31
CA GLY A 23 -3.60 -9.46 9.09
C GLY A 23 -4.93 -9.54 8.34
N ASN A 24 -5.66 -8.43 8.28
CA ASN A 24 -6.98 -8.39 7.64
C ASN A 24 -7.34 -6.97 7.23
N GLY A 25 -8.44 -6.84 6.48
CA GLY A 25 -8.88 -5.55 5.97
C GLY A 25 -9.38 -4.59 7.05
N SER A 26 -9.89 -5.11 8.15
CA SER A 26 -10.34 -4.27 9.26
C SER A 26 -9.18 -3.56 9.92
N ASP A 27 -8.07 -4.25 10.10
CA ASP A 27 -6.86 -3.65 10.67
C ASP A 27 -6.30 -2.59 9.74
N ALA A 28 -6.33 -2.84 8.44
CA ALA A 28 -5.90 -1.86 7.44
C ALA A 28 -6.75 -0.60 7.53
N LYS A 29 -8.06 -0.76 7.66
CA LYS A 29 -8.99 0.35 7.78
C LYS A 29 -8.68 1.21 9.01
N ILE A 30 -8.38 0.58 10.14
CA ILE A 30 -8.06 1.29 11.37
C ILE A 30 -6.80 2.14 11.18
N LEU A 31 -5.75 1.58 10.60
CA LEU A 31 -4.51 2.32 10.35
C LEU A 31 -4.76 3.53 9.46
N ILE A 32 -5.57 3.37 8.44
CA ILE A 32 -5.88 4.46 7.52
C ILE A 32 -6.67 5.56 8.24
N PHE A 33 -7.66 5.18 9.05
CA PHE A 33 -8.44 6.14 9.81
C PHE A 33 -7.62 6.90 10.84
N GLU A 34 -6.60 6.26 11.40
CA GLU A 34 -5.74 6.91 12.39
C GLU A 34 -4.62 7.73 11.75
N GLU A 35 -4.68 7.91 10.43
CA GLU A 35 -3.71 8.69 9.67
C GLU A 35 -2.27 8.17 9.80
N GLU A 36 -2.15 6.86 10.00
CA GLU A 36 -0.84 6.19 10.12
C GLU A 36 -0.26 5.83 8.76
N VAL A 37 -1.03 5.99 7.69
CA VAL A 37 -0.64 5.59 6.35
C VAL A 37 -0.53 6.80 5.44
N SER A 38 0.61 6.93 4.77
CA SER A 38 0.80 7.97 3.76
C SER A 38 1.21 7.35 2.43
N VAL A 39 0.87 8.03 1.35
CA VAL A 39 1.22 7.62 -0.01
C VAL A 39 1.94 8.79 -0.66
N ASN A 40 3.18 8.55 -1.07
CA ASN A 40 4.02 9.59 -1.68
C ASN A 40 4.10 10.86 -0.83
N GLY A 41 4.13 10.69 0.49
CA GLY A 41 4.26 11.79 1.43
C GLY A 41 2.94 12.43 1.86
N GLU A 42 1.81 11.97 1.36
CA GLU A 42 0.49 12.49 1.71
C GLU A 42 -0.31 11.49 2.52
N ILE A 43 -0.95 11.95 3.59
CA ILE A 43 -1.79 11.09 4.41
C ILE A 43 -2.93 10.52 3.57
N ALA A 44 -3.07 9.21 3.60
CA ALA A 44 -4.15 8.53 2.90
C ALA A 44 -5.36 8.41 3.81
N THR A 45 -6.53 8.76 3.29
CA THR A 45 -7.78 8.72 4.06
C THR A 45 -8.79 7.74 3.49
N GLN A 46 -8.46 7.10 2.37
CA GLN A 46 -9.35 6.16 1.70
C GLN A 46 -8.68 4.80 1.58
N ARG A 47 -9.31 3.78 2.12
CA ARG A 47 -8.78 2.42 2.04
C ARG A 47 -8.76 1.86 0.62
N GLY A 48 -9.63 2.38 -0.23
CA GLY A 48 -9.72 1.95 -1.63
C GLY A 48 -8.84 2.75 -2.57
N LYS A 49 -7.93 3.56 -2.05
CA LYS A 49 -7.03 4.34 -2.90
C LYS A 49 -6.21 3.40 -3.79
N LYS A 50 -6.13 3.72 -5.08
CA LYS A 50 -5.37 2.92 -6.04
C LYS A 50 -3.89 3.23 -5.92
N ILE A 51 -3.11 2.20 -5.63
CA ILE A 51 -1.65 2.30 -5.51
C ILE A 51 -1.06 1.63 -6.75
N ARG A 52 -0.18 2.34 -7.43
CA ARG A 52 0.41 1.89 -8.69
C ARG A 52 1.91 1.65 -8.53
N PRO A 53 2.52 0.89 -9.46
CA PRO A 53 3.98 0.76 -9.46
C PRO A 53 4.63 2.14 -9.50
N GLY A 54 5.63 2.34 -8.66
CA GLY A 54 6.28 3.62 -8.49
C GLY A 54 5.79 4.41 -7.29
N ASP A 55 4.65 4.04 -6.72
CA ASP A 55 4.15 4.70 -5.51
C ASP A 55 4.91 4.17 -4.29
N VAL A 56 5.06 5.05 -3.30
CA VAL A 56 5.70 4.71 -2.02
C VAL A 56 4.67 4.90 -0.92
N VAL A 57 4.43 3.83 -0.18
CA VAL A 57 3.47 3.83 0.93
C VAL A 57 4.25 3.71 2.23
N GLN A 58 3.99 4.60 3.17
CA GLN A 58 4.64 4.58 4.47
C GLN A 58 3.61 4.32 5.57
N VAL A 59 3.92 3.38 6.45
CA VAL A 59 3.06 3.03 7.58
C VAL A 59 3.94 3.05 8.83
N GLY A 60 3.80 4.10 9.64
CA GLY A 60 4.68 4.28 10.78
C GLY A 60 6.13 4.35 10.32
N ASP A 61 6.96 3.43 10.80
CA ASP A 61 8.37 3.35 10.44
C ASP A 61 8.63 2.47 9.22
N GLN A 62 7.59 1.84 8.67
CA GLN A 62 7.74 0.94 7.53
C GLN A 62 7.50 1.67 6.23
N VAL A 63 8.35 1.40 5.25
CA VAL A 63 8.23 1.97 3.90
C VAL A 63 8.03 0.83 2.91
N ILE A 64 6.98 0.95 2.10
CA ILE A 64 6.64 -0.03 1.08
C ILE A 64 6.82 0.61 -0.29
N ASN A 65 7.75 0.09 -1.07
CA ASN A 65 7.96 0.52 -2.45
C ASN A 65 7.19 -0.43 -3.37
N VAL A 66 6.23 0.09 -4.10
CA VAL A 66 5.42 -0.72 -5.01
C VAL A 66 6.09 -0.73 -6.37
N CYS A 67 6.32 -1.92 -6.89
CA CYS A 67 7.04 -2.11 -8.14
C CYS A 67 6.23 -2.97 -9.10
N TRP A 68 6.50 -2.81 -10.38
CA TRP A 68 6.00 -3.70 -11.41
C TRP A 68 6.82 -4.99 -11.39
N THR A 69 6.18 -6.13 -11.65
CA THR A 69 6.88 -7.42 -11.63
C THR A 69 7.97 -7.56 -12.67
N GLY A 70 7.98 -6.70 -13.66
CA GLY A 70 8.97 -6.77 -14.72
C GLY A 70 8.69 -7.84 -15.76
N LEU A 71 7.49 -8.37 -15.80
CA LEU A 71 7.10 -9.39 -16.78
C LEU A 71 6.58 -8.78 -18.07
N SER A 72 7.05 -7.62 -18.41
CA SER A 72 6.69 -6.99 -19.68
C SER A 72 7.66 -7.43 -20.76
N PHE A 73 7.14 -7.70 -21.91
CA PHE A 73 7.93 -8.14 -23.04
C PHE A 73 7.61 -7.30 -24.26
#